data_41d8db8aa1a1f8dc0ec8b6deb8b4bd8b
#
_entry.id   41d8db8aa1a1f8dc0ec8b6deb8b4bd8b
#
_cell.length_a   1.000
_cell.length_b   1.000
_cell.length_c   1.000
_cell.angle_alpha   90.00
_cell.angle_beta   90.00
_cell.angle_gamma   90.00
#
_symmetry.space_group_name_H-M   'P 1'
#
loop_
_entity.id
_entity.type
_entity.pdbx_description
1 polymer ?
#
loop_
_entity_poly.entity_id
_entity_poly.type
_entity_poly.pdbx_seq_one_letter_code
_entity_poly.pdbx_strand_id
1 'polypeptide(L)'
;IGTATLGTHTMFNNMVDMGFYHGAIVENINSVGGALMAGKLWLSRAYPTNPSNYVATFTHWNNLMGDASLQMWTAYPEMLNVTHAYSISKGTNFIDINMTDSGGNPVVDAWVTIYREGVVLESVYSNSSGFARLNVPTTQAGEILVTVTKKNHFPYQSSFQIYDPGPSVNVYSDYITINDSGSGSSSGNGDGVINAGELIELSIGVSNYGSENATAIIGMISSENSNVDIINNSFTYGDVITGDIVNNASSPFTFSVNENVQHGSEISLLLSFSNESGYSSVGYIELIIAGKNLYAYGVDVSGSSQDVLTAGQTSTVHLQLHNSGSTSATNITGQITSASS
;
A
#
# COMPACT_ATOMS: atom_id res chain seq x y z
N ILE A 1 21.65 20.89 11.24
CA ILE A 1 20.91 21.86 12.07
C ILE A 1 21.89 22.95 12.46
N GLY A 2 21.46 24.17 12.37
CA GLY A 2 22.29 25.31 12.74
C GLY A 2 21.48 26.42 13.43
N THR A 3 22.17 27.24 14.22
CA THR A 3 21.59 28.44 14.81
C THR A 3 21.68 29.62 13.83
N ALA A 4 20.63 30.41 13.75
CA ALA A 4 20.53 31.52 12.79
C ALA A 4 21.32 32.77 13.21
N THR A 5 21.93 32.81 14.40
CA THR A 5 22.65 33.96 14.89
C THR A 5 23.91 33.58 15.68
N LEU A 6 24.78 34.61 15.95
CA LEU A 6 26.01 34.45 16.74
C LEU A 6 25.79 34.48 18.26
N GLY A 7 24.67 35.01 18.74
CA GLY A 7 24.34 35.08 20.16
C GLY A 7 23.65 33.81 20.62
N THR A 8 24.38 32.84 21.19
CA THR A 8 23.81 31.60 21.68
C THR A 8 23.78 31.56 23.23
N HIS A 9 22.80 30.86 23.77
CA HIS A 9 22.73 30.54 25.19
C HIS A 9 22.80 29.03 25.35
N THR A 10 23.90 28.54 25.93
CA THR A 10 24.26 27.11 25.99
C THR A 10 23.13 26.24 26.53
N MET A 11 22.47 26.68 27.62
CA MET A 11 21.42 25.93 28.28
C MET A 11 20.21 25.65 27.35
N PHE A 12 19.74 26.64 26.61
CA PHE A 12 18.57 26.51 25.72
C PHE A 12 18.93 25.74 24.46
N ASN A 13 20.11 25.95 23.87
CA ASN A 13 20.60 25.19 22.73
C ASN A 13 20.75 23.71 23.11
N ASN A 14 21.37 23.41 24.27
CA ASN A 14 21.54 22.04 24.71
C ASN A 14 20.21 21.31 24.87
N MET A 15 19.12 21.99 25.30
CA MET A 15 17.81 21.37 25.40
C MET A 15 17.25 20.99 24.04
N VAL A 16 17.43 21.81 23.02
CA VAL A 16 17.01 21.46 21.64
C VAL A 16 17.86 20.30 21.11
N ASP A 17 19.18 20.34 21.34
CA ASP A 17 20.12 19.30 20.90
C ASP A 17 19.82 17.95 21.58
N MET A 18 19.71 17.93 22.90
CA MET A 18 19.36 16.72 23.65
C MET A 18 18.01 16.15 23.23
N GLY A 19 17.00 17.00 23.07
CA GLY A 19 15.67 16.56 22.62
C GLY A 19 15.66 16.07 21.17
N PHE A 20 16.52 16.62 20.31
CA PHE A 20 16.72 16.12 18.96
C PHE A 20 17.25 14.68 18.96
N TYR A 21 18.36 14.43 19.69
CA TYR A 21 18.92 13.06 19.78
C TYR A 21 18.01 12.09 20.52
N HIS A 22 17.31 12.54 21.56
CA HIS A 22 16.32 11.71 22.22
C HIS A 22 15.19 11.31 21.26
N GLY A 23 14.65 12.27 20.51
CA GLY A 23 13.64 12.00 19.49
C GLY A 23 14.13 11.00 18.43
N ALA A 24 15.36 11.18 17.91
CA ALA A 24 15.93 10.35 16.88
C ALA A 24 16.26 8.92 17.34
N ILE A 25 16.82 8.77 18.56
CA ILE A 25 17.40 7.50 19.02
C ILE A 25 16.46 6.74 19.96
N VAL A 26 15.79 7.46 20.88
CA VAL A 26 14.93 6.80 21.88
C VAL A 26 13.49 6.68 21.42
N GLU A 27 12.94 7.76 20.82
CA GLU A 27 11.56 7.78 20.31
C GLU A 27 11.45 7.26 18.86
N ASN A 28 12.59 6.89 18.21
CA ASN A 28 12.65 6.39 16.85
C ASN A 28 12.02 7.33 15.79
N ILE A 29 12.11 8.63 16.00
CA ILE A 29 11.68 9.60 14.99
C ILE A 29 12.66 9.57 13.82
N ASN A 30 12.23 9.02 12.69
CA ASN A 30 13.12 8.71 11.57
C ASN A 30 13.57 9.94 10.77
N SER A 31 12.76 11.00 10.70
CA SER A 31 13.08 12.18 9.90
C SER A 31 13.84 13.24 10.70
N VAL A 32 14.78 13.91 10.04
CA VAL A 32 15.57 15.03 10.65
C VAL A 32 14.65 16.15 11.13
N GLY A 33 13.63 16.49 10.34
CA GLY A 33 12.67 17.54 10.73
C GLY A 33 11.82 17.16 11.93
N GLY A 34 11.35 15.90 11.99
CA GLY A 34 10.61 15.37 13.14
C GLY A 34 11.46 15.38 14.41
N ALA A 35 12.71 14.91 14.34
CA ALA A 35 13.64 14.94 15.46
C ALA A 35 13.94 16.39 15.93
N LEU A 36 14.10 17.34 14.99
CA LEU A 36 14.26 18.75 15.36
C LEU A 36 13.00 19.30 16.05
N MET A 37 11.81 18.92 15.59
CA MET A 37 10.57 19.30 16.25
C MET A 37 10.50 18.74 17.68
N ALA A 38 10.89 17.49 17.90
CA ALA A 38 10.99 16.90 19.24
C ALA A 38 11.93 17.71 20.14
N GLY A 39 13.08 18.13 19.62
CA GLY A 39 14.01 19.02 20.35
C GLY A 39 13.39 20.35 20.74
N LYS A 40 12.65 20.99 19.86
CA LYS A 40 11.93 22.25 20.15
C LYS A 40 10.84 22.06 21.19
N LEU A 41 10.11 20.94 21.13
CA LEU A 41 9.11 20.58 22.14
C LEU A 41 9.73 20.30 23.51
N TRP A 42 10.91 19.67 23.55
CA TRP A 42 11.66 19.48 24.80
C TRP A 42 12.03 20.81 25.44
N LEU A 43 12.52 21.77 24.67
CA LEU A 43 12.82 23.11 25.15
C LEU A 43 11.56 23.76 25.75
N SER A 44 10.42 23.68 25.06
CA SER A 44 9.15 24.25 25.54
C SER A 44 8.66 23.59 26.85
N ARG A 45 8.80 22.26 26.95
CA ARG A 45 8.43 21.50 28.15
C ARG A 45 9.35 21.81 29.35
N ALA A 46 10.65 21.98 29.11
CA ALA A 46 11.62 22.28 30.14
C ALA A 46 11.45 23.71 30.70
N TYR A 47 11.00 24.65 29.89
CA TYR A 47 10.84 26.06 30.26
C TYR A 47 9.45 26.60 29.86
N PRO A 48 8.37 26.14 30.53
CA PRO A 48 7.00 26.45 30.10
C PRO A 48 6.64 27.95 30.33
N THR A 49 7.37 28.66 31.19
CA THR A 49 7.16 30.08 31.43
C THR A 49 7.87 31.01 30.43
N ASN A 50 8.60 30.43 29.48
CA ASN A 50 9.36 31.16 28.45
C ASN A 50 10.22 32.31 29.04
N PRO A 51 11.17 32.02 29.96
CA PRO A 51 11.95 33.02 30.64
C PRO A 51 12.71 33.92 29.67
N SER A 52 12.61 35.23 29.81
CA SER A 52 13.22 36.24 28.95
C SER A 52 12.95 36.05 27.46
N ASN A 53 11.84 35.40 27.12
CA ASN A 53 11.47 35.04 25.76
C ASN A 53 12.45 34.05 25.03
N TYR A 54 13.30 33.35 25.78
CA TYR A 54 14.34 32.50 25.19
C TYR A 54 13.77 31.25 24.54
N VAL A 55 12.67 30.67 25.06
CA VAL A 55 12.05 29.49 24.41
C VAL A 55 11.60 29.84 23.00
N ALA A 56 10.87 30.93 22.82
CA ALA A 56 10.44 31.40 21.51
C ALA A 56 11.66 31.70 20.61
N THR A 57 12.64 32.45 21.16
CA THR A 57 13.86 32.83 20.44
C THR A 57 14.62 31.60 19.92
N PHE A 58 14.94 30.64 20.80
CA PHE A 58 15.72 29.44 20.41
C PHE A 58 14.91 28.47 19.56
N THR A 59 13.59 28.44 19.70
CA THR A 59 12.72 27.71 18.79
C THR A 59 12.82 28.23 17.33
N HIS A 60 12.87 29.56 17.16
CA HIS A 60 13.04 30.17 15.84
C HIS A 60 14.49 30.08 15.31
N TRP A 61 15.48 30.13 16.19
CA TRP A 61 16.89 30.16 15.77
C TRP A 61 17.43 28.80 15.35
N ASN A 62 16.94 27.71 15.95
CA ASN A 62 17.34 26.36 15.53
C ASN A 62 16.59 25.96 14.28
N ASN A 63 17.26 26.02 13.14
CA ASN A 63 16.70 25.73 11.83
C ASN A 63 17.34 24.52 11.17
N LEU A 64 16.54 23.79 10.40
CA LEU A 64 17.01 22.77 9.50
C LEU A 64 17.43 23.42 8.19
N MET A 65 18.65 23.14 7.75
CA MET A 65 19.14 23.48 6.43
C MET A 65 19.17 22.19 5.61
N GLY A 66 18.16 21.98 4.81
CA GLY A 66 17.97 20.76 3.99
C GLY A 66 16.53 20.24 4.04
N ASP A 67 16.35 19.04 3.53
CA ASP A 67 15.06 18.38 3.48
C ASP A 67 14.65 17.83 4.86
N ALA A 68 13.47 18.24 5.34
CA ALA A 68 12.92 17.82 6.62
C ALA A 68 12.50 16.34 6.65
N SER A 69 12.24 15.75 5.50
CA SER A 69 11.85 14.35 5.35
C SER A 69 13.05 13.39 5.35
N LEU A 70 14.28 13.91 5.20
CA LEU A 70 15.50 13.11 5.14
C LEU A 70 15.60 12.19 6.36
N GLN A 71 15.77 10.89 6.10
CA GLN A 71 15.96 9.89 7.15
C GLN A 71 17.43 9.86 7.60
N MET A 72 17.63 9.84 8.92
CA MET A 72 18.96 9.72 9.51
C MET A 72 19.32 8.25 9.71
N TRP A 73 20.54 7.89 9.35
CA TRP A 73 21.10 6.60 9.75
C TRP A 73 21.52 6.66 11.23
N THR A 74 20.99 5.73 11.99
CA THR A 74 21.22 5.61 13.45
C THR A 74 22.02 4.35 13.80
N ALA A 75 22.39 3.57 12.79
CA ALA A 75 23.25 2.38 12.88
C ALA A 75 24.21 2.34 11.69
N TYR A 76 25.17 1.43 11.71
CA TYR A 76 26.00 1.13 10.54
C TYR A 76 25.10 0.66 9.40
N PRO A 77 25.22 1.24 8.20
CA PRO A 77 24.36 0.85 7.09
C PRO A 77 24.70 -0.55 6.58
N GLU A 78 23.68 -1.32 6.31
CA GLU A 78 23.78 -2.67 5.75
C GLU A 78 23.50 -2.67 4.25
N MET A 79 23.94 -3.72 3.55
CA MET A 79 23.64 -3.90 2.13
C MET A 79 22.26 -4.55 1.98
N LEU A 80 21.50 -4.09 0.99
CA LEU A 80 20.28 -4.74 0.53
C LEU A 80 20.62 -5.76 -0.55
N ASN A 81 20.14 -7.00 -0.38
CA ASN A 81 20.11 -7.99 -1.45
C ASN A 81 18.75 -7.90 -2.13
N VAL A 82 18.71 -7.33 -3.33
CA VAL A 82 17.48 -7.12 -4.09
C VAL A 82 17.49 -7.99 -5.33
N THR A 83 16.39 -8.71 -5.55
CA THR A 83 16.20 -9.55 -6.73
C THR A 83 14.93 -9.16 -7.45
N HIS A 84 15.01 -9.02 -8.77
CA HIS A 84 13.91 -8.77 -9.68
C HIS A 84 14.23 -9.30 -11.08
N ALA A 85 13.22 -9.36 -11.97
CA ALA A 85 13.46 -9.74 -13.37
C ALA A 85 14.36 -8.70 -14.07
N TYR A 86 15.30 -9.14 -14.89
CA TYR A 86 16.14 -8.26 -15.71
C TYR A 86 15.39 -7.70 -16.93
N SER A 87 14.31 -8.37 -17.34
CA SER A 87 13.45 -7.94 -18.43
C SER A 87 12.04 -8.49 -18.28
N ILE A 88 11.07 -7.73 -18.75
CA ILE A 88 9.67 -8.12 -18.86
C ILE A 88 9.16 -7.84 -20.27
N SER A 89 8.17 -8.62 -20.71
CA SER A 89 7.54 -8.42 -22.02
C SER A 89 6.69 -7.14 -22.01
N LYS A 90 6.64 -6.48 -23.15
CA LYS A 90 5.67 -5.43 -23.42
C LYS A 90 4.24 -5.95 -23.12
N GLY A 91 3.42 -5.19 -22.41
CA GLY A 91 2.11 -5.62 -21.92
C GLY A 91 2.10 -6.27 -20.53
N THR A 92 3.22 -6.83 -20.02
CA THR A 92 3.30 -7.28 -18.63
C THR A 92 3.11 -6.07 -17.69
N ASN A 93 2.05 -6.07 -16.92
CA ASN A 93 1.63 -4.87 -16.16
C ASN A 93 2.18 -4.78 -14.73
N PHE A 94 3.10 -5.67 -14.34
CA PHE A 94 3.71 -5.67 -13.02
C PHE A 94 5.16 -6.14 -13.03
N ILE A 95 5.87 -5.82 -11.94
CA ILE A 95 7.17 -6.38 -11.59
C ILE A 95 7.23 -6.75 -10.12
N ASP A 96 7.79 -7.91 -9.82
CA ASP A 96 8.01 -8.42 -8.47
C ASP A 96 9.44 -8.16 -8.04
N ILE A 97 9.61 -7.60 -6.84
CA ILE A 97 10.90 -7.28 -6.25
C ILE A 97 10.98 -7.89 -4.85
N ASN A 98 12.02 -8.68 -4.60
CA ASN A 98 12.27 -9.30 -3.31
C ASN A 98 13.51 -8.70 -2.68
N MET A 99 13.46 -8.45 -1.38
CA MET A 99 14.51 -7.78 -0.61
C MET A 99 14.84 -8.57 0.66
N THR A 100 16.14 -8.86 0.81
CA THR A 100 16.68 -9.46 2.05
C THR A 100 17.89 -8.66 2.53
N ASP A 101 18.17 -8.77 3.83
CA ASP A 101 19.42 -8.28 4.42
C ASP A 101 20.61 -9.21 4.11
N SER A 102 21.79 -8.91 4.63
CA SER A 102 23.00 -9.73 4.48
C SER A 102 22.88 -11.11 5.14
N GLY A 103 21.98 -11.28 6.10
CA GLY A 103 21.68 -12.56 6.76
C GLY A 103 20.61 -13.39 6.05
N GLY A 104 20.01 -12.87 4.97
CA GLY A 104 18.92 -13.52 4.25
C GLY A 104 17.54 -13.30 4.87
N ASN A 105 17.41 -12.44 5.87
CA ASN A 105 16.10 -12.13 6.47
C ASN A 105 15.33 -11.15 5.60
N PRO A 106 13.98 -11.22 5.54
CA PRO A 106 13.16 -10.28 4.81
C PRO A 106 13.35 -8.83 5.28
N VAL A 107 13.50 -7.88 4.35
CA VAL A 107 13.55 -6.46 4.68
C VAL A 107 12.15 -5.88 4.52
N VAL A 108 11.49 -5.64 5.66
CA VAL A 108 10.13 -5.09 5.76
C VAL A 108 10.16 -3.57 5.65
N ASP A 109 9.11 -2.95 5.10
CA ASP A 109 8.98 -1.49 4.94
C ASP A 109 10.17 -0.83 4.21
N ALA A 110 10.79 -1.51 3.26
CA ALA A 110 11.69 -0.88 2.31
C ALA A 110 10.88 -0.10 1.27
N TRP A 111 11.28 1.13 0.96
CA TRP A 111 10.62 1.94 -0.06
C TRP A 111 11.17 1.60 -1.43
N VAL A 112 10.34 1.03 -2.27
CA VAL A 112 10.66 0.60 -3.63
C VAL A 112 10.05 1.57 -4.62
N THR A 113 10.83 2.07 -5.56
CA THR A 113 10.38 3.00 -6.59
C THR A 113 10.86 2.55 -7.95
N ILE A 114 9.97 2.55 -8.93
CA ILE A 114 10.29 2.40 -10.35
C ILE A 114 10.11 3.74 -11.07
N TYR A 115 10.98 4.00 -12.04
CA TYR A 115 11.12 5.32 -12.61
C TYR A 115 11.63 5.26 -14.07
N ARG A 116 11.10 6.10 -14.93
CA ARG A 116 11.51 6.24 -16.34
C ARG A 116 11.60 7.72 -16.71
N GLU A 117 12.72 8.15 -17.32
CA GLU A 117 12.90 9.46 -17.95
C GLU A 117 12.48 10.66 -17.09
N GLY A 118 12.77 10.65 -15.80
CA GLY A 118 12.43 11.71 -14.88
C GLY A 118 11.04 11.63 -14.24
N VAL A 119 10.28 10.55 -14.53
CA VAL A 119 8.94 10.33 -13.98
C VAL A 119 8.93 9.10 -13.08
N VAL A 120 8.44 9.25 -11.85
CA VAL A 120 8.11 8.13 -10.98
C VAL A 120 6.88 7.44 -11.55
N LEU A 121 6.99 6.14 -11.83
CA LEU A 121 5.87 5.33 -12.33
C LEU A 121 5.04 4.81 -11.18
N GLU A 122 5.69 4.20 -10.18
CA GLU A 122 5.05 3.72 -8.96
C GLU A 122 6.04 3.64 -7.81
N SER A 123 5.52 3.68 -6.58
CA SER A 123 6.31 3.46 -5.36
C SER A 123 5.46 2.74 -4.31
N VAL A 124 6.02 1.69 -3.70
CA VAL A 124 5.35 0.89 -2.66
C VAL A 124 6.32 0.52 -1.54
N TYR A 125 5.80 0.14 -0.38
CA TYR A 125 6.58 -0.47 0.68
C TYR A 125 6.62 -2.00 0.54
N SER A 126 7.76 -2.61 0.87
CA SER A 126 7.83 -4.06 0.99
C SER A 126 7.01 -4.57 2.17
N ASN A 127 6.39 -5.71 2.00
CA ASN A 127 5.58 -6.38 3.02
C ASN A 127 6.44 -7.16 4.03
N SER A 128 5.78 -7.91 4.94
CA SER A 128 6.43 -8.71 5.99
C SER A 128 7.34 -9.83 5.49
N SER A 129 7.22 -10.24 4.22
CA SER A 129 8.12 -11.21 3.56
C SER A 129 9.25 -10.55 2.76
N GLY A 130 9.40 -9.23 2.82
CA GLY A 130 10.40 -8.49 2.03
C GLY A 130 10.04 -8.41 0.54
N PHE A 131 8.77 -8.54 0.21
CA PHE A 131 8.25 -8.56 -1.16
C PHE A 131 7.53 -7.25 -1.48
N ALA A 132 7.70 -6.78 -2.72
CA ALA A 132 6.96 -5.66 -3.29
C ALA A 132 6.56 -6.00 -4.73
N ARG A 133 5.28 -5.78 -5.08
CA ARG A 133 4.80 -5.80 -6.46
C ARG A 133 4.45 -4.39 -6.87
N LEU A 134 4.95 -3.97 -8.04
CA LEU A 134 4.69 -2.65 -8.60
C LEU A 134 4.00 -2.80 -9.96
N ASN A 135 3.01 -1.95 -10.23
CA ASN A 135 2.38 -1.86 -11.53
C ASN A 135 3.32 -1.14 -12.51
N VAL A 136 3.44 -1.67 -13.70
CA VAL A 136 4.32 -1.14 -14.73
C VAL A 136 3.51 -0.78 -15.97
N PRO A 137 3.51 0.48 -16.43
CA PRO A 137 2.88 0.86 -17.68
C PRO A 137 3.75 0.40 -18.87
N THR A 138 3.54 -0.81 -19.37
CA THR A 138 4.43 -1.47 -20.34
C THR A 138 4.02 -1.31 -21.80
N THR A 139 3.34 -0.25 -22.16
CA THR A 139 2.97 0.01 -23.56
C THR A 139 4.15 0.36 -24.48
N GLN A 140 5.30 0.74 -23.89
CA GLN A 140 6.51 1.15 -24.61
C GLN A 140 7.71 0.32 -24.14
N ALA A 141 8.50 -0.17 -25.10
CA ALA A 141 9.79 -0.79 -24.82
C ALA A 141 10.80 0.22 -24.25
N GLY A 142 11.81 -0.25 -23.55
CA GLY A 142 12.91 0.55 -22.99
C GLY A 142 13.22 0.24 -21.54
N GLU A 143 14.16 0.98 -20.98
CA GLU A 143 14.68 0.80 -19.65
C GLU A 143 13.80 1.43 -18.58
N ILE A 144 13.65 0.75 -17.46
CA ILE A 144 13.05 1.25 -16.22
C ILE A 144 14.06 1.09 -15.10
N LEU A 145 14.30 2.17 -14.36
CA LEU A 145 15.17 2.17 -13.19
C LEU A 145 14.39 1.70 -11.95
N VAL A 146 15.07 0.94 -11.10
CA VAL A 146 14.60 0.47 -9.81
C VAL A 146 15.45 1.07 -8.73
N THR A 147 14.84 1.70 -7.74
CA THR A 147 15.52 2.19 -6.54
C THR A 147 14.84 1.62 -5.30
N VAL A 148 15.64 1.07 -4.40
CA VAL A 148 15.16 0.60 -3.10
C VAL A 148 15.90 1.32 -1.99
N THR A 149 15.15 1.89 -1.05
CA THR A 149 15.72 2.58 0.11
C THR A 149 15.13 2.05 1.41
N LYS A 150 15.95 1.98 2.45
CA LYS A 150 15.54 1.64 3.81
C LYS A 150 16.45 2.36 4.80
N LYS A 151 15.90 2.79 5.93
CA LYS A 151 16.71 3.37 7.02
C LYS A 151 17.83 2.40 7.41
N ASN A 152 19.03 2.92 7.63
CA ASN A 152 20.23 2.16 7.99
C ASN A 152 20.67 1.12 6.94
N HIS A 153 20.31 1.33 5.66
CA HIS A 153 20.79 0.51 4.55
C HIS A 153 21.34 1.40 3.45
N PHE A 154 22.35 0.90 2.73
CA PHE A 154 22.78 1.54 1.49
C PHE A 154 21.66 1.45 0.45
N PRO A 155 21.33 2.55 -0.26
CA PRO A 155 20.36 2.51 -1.34
C PRO A 155 20.79 1.51 -2.42
N TYR A 156 19.83 0.72 -2.89
CA TYR A 156 20.01 -0.15 -4.06
C TYR A 156 19.50 0.57 -5.31
N GLN A 157 20.25 0.48 -6.40
CA GLN A 157 19.84 0.95 -7.72
C GLN A 157 20.17 -0.08 -8.78
N SER A 158 19.23 -0.32 -9.68
CA SER A 158 19.35 -1.21 -10.83
C SER A 158 18.37 -0.78 -11.91
N SER A 159 18.24 -1.59 -12.96
CA SER A 159 17.23 -1.41 -14.00
C SER A 159 16.73 -2.75 -14.53
N PHE A 160 15.59 -2.71 -15.23
CA PHE A 160 15.11 -3.79 -16.06
C PHE A 160 14.65 -3.25 -17.43
N GLN A 161 14.59 -4.14 -18.42
CA GLN A 161 14.20 -3.78 -19.77
C GLN A 161 12.78 -4.26 -20.07
N ILE A 162 11.98 -3.41 -20.71
CA ILE A 162 10.75 -3.82 -21.38
C ILE A 162 11.10 -4.10 -22.84
N TYR A 163 10.86 -5.32 -23.30
CA TYR A 163 11.14 -5.74 -24.66
C TYR A 163 9.89 -6.20 -25.39
N ASP A 164 9.92 -6.17 -26.72
CA ASP A 164 8.85 -6.72 -27.59
C ASP A 164 9.18 -8.16 -27.92
N PRO A 165 8.40 -9.16 -27.45
CA PRO A 165 8.68 -10.57 -27.68
C PRO A 165 8.08 -11.11 -28.99
N GLY A 166 7.41 -10.29 -29.80
CA GLY A 166 6.49 -10.69 -30.85
C GLY A 166 5.04 -10.61 -30.32
N PRO A 167 4.28 -11.72 -30.20
CA PRO A 167 2.96 -11.67 -29.57
C PRO A 167 3.11 -11.39 -28.07
N SER A 168 2.25 -10.51 -27.51
CA SER A 168 2.24 -10.19 -26.09
C SER A 168 0.83 -9.81 -25.60
N VAL A 169 0.06 -10.82 -25.24
CA VAL A 169 -1.31 -10.66 -24.74
C VAL A 169 -1.30 -10.42 -23.26
N ASN A 170 -1.98 -9.36 -22.84
CA ASN A 170 -2.17 -9.08 -21.42
C ASN A 170 -3.48 -8.31 -21.16
N VAL A 171 -3.79 -8.08 -19.90
CA VAL A 171 -4.97 -7.38 -19.44
C VAL A 171 -5.04 -5.98 -20.06
N TYR A 172 -6.23 -5.63 -20.53
CA TYR A 172 -6.58 -4.27 -20.93
C TYR A 172 -7.37 -3.62 -19.78
N SER A 173 -6.70 -2.78 -19.01
CA SER A 173 -7.21 -2.23 -17.74
C SER A 173 -8.50 -1.43 -17.87
N ASP A 174 -8.75 -0.82 -19.05
CA ASP A 174 -9.96 -0.02 -19.27
C ASP A 174 -11.21 -0.88 -19.52
N TYR A 175 -11.05 -2.21 -19.61
CA TYR A 175 -12.14 -3.15 -19.76
C TYR A 175 -12.11 -4.22 -18.65
N ILE A 176 -12.49 -3.81 -17.47
CA ILE A 176 -12.74 -4.70 -16.33
C ILE A 176 -14.17 -4.39 -15.86
N THR A 177 -15.06 -5.39 -15.97
CA THR A 177 -16.47 -5.22 -15.60
C THR A 177 -16.85 -6.24 -14.53
N ILE A 178 -17.41 -5.74 -13.45
CA ILE A 178 -17.93 -6.51 -12.31
C ILE A 178 -19.44 -6.62 -12.46
N ASN A 179 -19.96 -7.84 -12.43
CA ASN A 179 -21.40 -8.10 -12.34
C ASN A 179 -21.69 -8.87 -11.05
N ASP A 180 -22.46 -8.23 -10.17
CA ASP A 180 -22.96 -8.72 -8.89
C ASP A 180 -24.50 -8.67 -8.82
N SER A 181 -25.18 -8.43 -9.96
CA SER A 181 -26.60 -8.03 -10.01
C SER A 181 -27.60 -9.17 -9.84
N GLY A 182 -27.14 -10.43 -9.70
CA GLY A 182 -28.02 -11.61 -9.70
C GLY A 182 -28.47 -12.04 -11.11
N SER A 183 -27.92 -11.45 -12.16
CA SER A 183 -28.05 -11.93 -13.54
C SER A 183 -26.91 -12.86 -13.89
N GLY A 184 -27.13 -13.83 -14.80
CA GLY A 184 -26.13 -14.84 -15.11
C GLY A 184 -25.90 -15.79 -13.94
N SER A 185 -24.66 -15.98 -13.57
CA SER A 185 -24.23 -16.76 -12.39
C SER A 185 -23.94 -15.90 -11.15
N SER A 186 -23.99 -14.56 -11.28
CA SER A 186 -23.66 -13.66 -10.17
C SER A 186 -24.79 -13.62 -9.12
N SER A 187 -24.44 -13.26 -7.88
CA SER A 187 -25.41 -12.92 -6.85
C SER A 187 -24.83 -11.88 -5.89
N GLY A 188 -25.53 -10.77 -5.75
CA GLY A 188 -25.13 -9.66 -4.92
C GLY A 188 -26.19 -8.56 -4.91
N ASN A 189 -25.77 -7.34 -4.61
CA ASN A 189 -26.67 -6.19 -4.48
C ASN A 189 -26.84 -5.38 -5.78
N GLY A 190 -26.06 -5.65 -6.81
CA GLY A 190 -26.13 -5.00 -8.12
C GLY A 190 -25.54 -3.60 -8.19
N ASP A 191 -24.66 -3.24 -7.28
CA ASP A 191 -24.03 -1.90 -7.23
C ASP A 191 -22.71 -1.81 -8.04
N GLY A 192 -22.23 -2.93 -8.60
CA GLY A 192 -21.00 -3.01 -9.37
C GLY A 192 -19.74 -2.99 -8.52
N VAL A 193 -19.88 -3.17 -7.22
CA VAL A 193 -18.76 -3.20 -6.24
C VAL A 193 -18.70 -4.58 -5.61
N ILE A 194 -17.51 -5.13 -5.48
CA ILE A 194 -17.31 -6.45 -4.87
C ILE A 194 -17.54 -6.35 -3.36
N ASN A 195 -18.55 -7.04 -2.83
CA ASN A 195 -18.82 -7.08 -1.41
C ASN A 195 -18.61 -8.47 -0.80
N ALA A 196 -18.39 -8.50 0.51
CA ALA A 196 -18.28 -9.76 1.26
C ALA A 196 -19.58 -10.59 1.14
N GLY A 197 -19.46 -11.88 0.83
CA GLY A 197 -20.54 -12.83 0.67
C GLY A 197 -21.16 -12.88 -0.72
N GLU A 198 -20.66 -12.14 -1.70
CA GLU A 198 -21.18 -12.11 -3.06
C GLU A 198 -20.54 -13.15 -3.97
N LEU A 199 -21.27 -13.50 -5.01
CA LEU A 199 -20.79 -14.25 -6.16
C LEU A 199 -20.64 -13.31 -7.36
N ILE A 200 -19.43 -13.14 -7.83
CA ILE A 200 -19.04 -12.16 -8.83
C ILE A 200 -18.79 -12.81 -10.17
N GLU A 201 -19.36 -12.24 -11.23
CA GLU A 201 -18.91 -12.45 -12.60
C GLU A 201 -17.96 -11.32 -13.02
N LEU A 202 -16.76 -11.67 -13.43
CA LEU A 202 -15.71 -10.73 -13.81
C LEU A 202 -15.42 -10.86 -15.32
N SER A 203 -15.74 -9.82 -16.07
CA SER A 203 -15.37 -9.73 -17.47
C SER A 203 -14.11 -8.89 -17.62
N ILE A 204 -13.12 -9.46 -18.31
CA ILE A 204 -11.80 -8.85 -18.51
C ILE A 204 -11.51 -8.75 -20.00
N GLY A 205 -11.17 -7.55 -20.45
CA GLY A 205 -10.58 -7.31 -21.75
C GLY A 205 -9.10 -7.66 -21.76
N VAL A 206 -8.63 -8.20 -22.86
CA VAL A 206 -7.21 -8.42 -23.13
C VAL A 206 -6.83 -7.74 -24.44
N SER A 207 -5.60 -7.26 -24.53
CA SER A 207 -5.04 -6.71 -25.76
C SER A 207 -3.70 -7.34 -26.06
N ASN A 208 -3.36 -7.41 -27.34
CA ASN A 208 -2.03 -7.80 -27.77
C ASN A 208 -1.14 -6.56 -27.95
N TYR A 209 -0.25 -6.36 -27.02
CA TYR A 209 0.69 -5.22 -26.97
C TYR A 209 1.95 -5.46 -27.80
N GLY A 210 2.14 -6.66 -28.30
CA GLY A 210 3.30 -7.06 -29.09
C GLY A 210 3.22 -6.67 -30.56
N SER A 211 4.26 -7.00 -31.31
CA SER A 211 4.38 -6.69 -32.75
C SER A 211 3.81 -7.79 -33.67
N GLU A 212 3.47 -8.96 -33.13
CA GLU A 212 2.93 -10.10 -33.88
C GLU A 212 1.58 -10.54 -33.33
N ASN A 213 0.73 -11.12 -34.18
CA ASN A 213 -0.57 -11.63 -33.77
C ASN A 213 -0.42 -12.86 -32.85
N ALA A 214 -1.25 -12.92 -31.83
CA ALA A 214 -1.37 -14.09 -30.97
C ALA A 214 -2.56 -14.94 -31.41
N THR A 215 -2.40 -16.26 -31.46
CA THR A 215 -3.44 -17.17 -31.94
C THR A 215 -3.87 -18.16 -30.87
N ALA A 216 -5.16 -18.53 -30.87
CA ALA A 216 -5.75 -19.54 -30.00
C ALA A 216 -5.44 -19.32 -28.49
N ILE A 217 -5.56 -18.12 -28.02
CA ILE A 217 -5.23 -17.74 -26.63
C ILE A 217 -6.30 -18.25 -25.67
N ILE A 218 -5.85 -18.94 -24.62
CA ILE A 218 -6.64 -19.33 -23.46
C ILE A 218 -6.14 -18.48 -22.28
N GLY A 219 -7.06 -17.85 -21.58
CA GLY A 219 -6.79 -17.12 -20.34
C GLY A 219 -7.31 -17.87 -19.13
N MET A 220 -6.54 -17.86 -18.05
CA MET A 220 -6.94 -18.45 -16.77
C MET A 220 -6.67 -17.45 -15.64
N ILE A 221 -7.59 -17.38 -14.67
CA ILE A 221 -7.36 -16.62 -13.43
C ILE A 221 -7.01 -17.55 -12.27
N SER A 222 -6.19 -17.06 -11.35
CA SER A 222 -5.89 -17.70 -10.07
C SER A 222 -5.72 -16.65 -8.98
N SER A 223 -5.92 -17.04 -7.72
CA SER A 223 -5.67 -16.22 -6.54
C SER A 223 -5.09 -17.08 -5.43
N GLU A 224 -4.14 -16.54 -4.68
CA GLU A 224 -3.67 -17.11 -3.41
C GLU A 224 -4.40 -16.51 -2.20
N ASN A 225 -5.33 -15.58 -2.45
CA ASN A 225 -6.09 -14.91 -1.40
C ASN A 225 -7.19 -15.85 -0.89
N SER A 226 -7.12 -16.24 0.38
CA SER A 226 -8.10 -17.12 1.04
C SER A 226 -9.49 -16.52 1.21
N ASN A 227 -9.67 -15.24 0.86
CA ASN A 227 -10.96 -14.58 0.92
C ASN A 227 -11.82 -14.81 -0.32
N VAL A 228 -11.31 -15.47 -1.35
CA VAL A 228 -12.03 -15.76 -2.59
C VAL A 228 -11.86 -17.22 -3.01
N ASP A 229 -12.94 -17.81 -3.50
CA ASP A 229 -12.95 -19.11 -4.12
C ASP A 229 -13.31 -18.96 -5.61
N ILE A 230 -12.40 -19.35 -6.49
CA ILE A 230 -12.60 -19.23 -7.94
C ILE A 230 -13.40 -20.43 -8.45
N ILE A 231 -14.51 -20.16 -9.13
CA ILE A 231 -15.48 -21.16 -9.61
C ILE A 231 -15.30 -21.40 -11.11
N ASN A 232 -15.31 -20.34 -11.92
CA ASN A 232 -14.98 -20.40 -13.34
C ASN A 232 -13.68 -19.64 -13.57
N ASN A 233 -12.61 -20.39 -13.85
CA ASN A 233 -11.25 -19.84 -13.91
C ASN A 233 -10.70 -19.69 -15.33
N SER A 234 -11.40 -20.11 -16.38
CA SER A 234 -10.83 -20.16 -17.74
C SER A 234 -11.75 -19.62 -18.81
N PHE A 235 -11.17 -19.04 -19.85
CA PHE A 235 -11.85 -18.58 -21.05
C PHE A 235 -10.95 -18.68 -22.28
N THR A 236 -11.52 -19.07 -23.43
CA THR A 236 -10.83 -19.08 -24.71
C THR A 236 -11.07 -17.75 -25.42
N TYR A 237 -10.07 -16.88 -25.41
CA TYR A 237 -10.11 -15.59 -26.12
C TYR A 237 -9.98 -15.75 -27.64
N GLY A 238 -9.38 -16.85 -28.10
CA GLY A 238 -9.14 -17.10 -29.53
C GLY A 238 -7.93 -16.30 -30.04
N ASP A 239 -8.04 -15.79 -31.26
CA ASP A 239 -6.98 -14.99 -31.88
C ASP A 239 -7.06 -13.54 -31.37
N VAL A 240 -5.93 -13.00 -30.92
CA VAL A 240 -5.79 -11.62 -30.45
C VAL A 240 -4.80 -10.89 -31.36
N ILE A 241 -5.33 -10.14 -32.30
CA ILE A 241 -4.53 -9.38 -33.26
C ILE A 241 -3.83 -8.21 -32.57
N THR A 242 -2.65 -7.84 -33.05
CA THR A 242 -1.88 -6.70 -32.50
C THR A 242 -2.75 -5.43 -32.42
N GLY A 243 -2.89 -4.90 -31.19
CA GLY A 243 -3.67 -3.71 -30.89
C GLY A 243 -5.18 -3.92 -30.74
N ASP A 244 -5.71 -5.10 -31.03
CA ASP A 244 -7.13 -5.39 -30.83
C ASP A 244 -7.41 -5.71 -29.35
N ILE A 245 -8.69 -5.52 -28.96
CA ILE A 245 -9.20 -5.86 -27.64
C ILE A 245 -10.24 -6.97 -27.78
N VAL A 246 -10.04 -8.07 -27.08
CA VAL A 246 -10.99 -9.17 -26.96
C VAL A 246 -11.38 -9.34 -25.50
N ASN A 247 -12.58 -9.76 -25.19
CA ASN A 247 -13.05 -9.92 -23.80
C ASN A 247 -13.78 -11.26 -23.59
N ASN A 248 -13.97 -11.62 -22.32
CA ASN A 248 -14.65 -12.85 -21.92
C ASN A 248 -16.11 -12.64 -21.48
N ALA A 249 -16.79 -11.56 -21.92
CA ALA A 249 -18.16 -11.24 -21.49
C ALA A 249 -19.19 -12.33 -21.83
N SER A 250 -18.92 -13.19 -22.82
CA SER A 250 -19.81 -14.31 -23.17
C SER A 250 -19.74 -15.49 -22.18
N SER A 251 -18.66 -15.60 -21.39
CA SER A 251 -18.47 -16.55 -20.30
C SER A 251 -17.50 -15.96 -19.29
N PRO A 252 -17.98 -15.08 -18.40
CA PRO A 252 -17.13 -14.39 -17.44
C PRO A 252 -16.43 -15.34 -16.47
N PHE A 253 -15.28 -14.93 -15.98
CA PHE A 253 -14.69 -15.58 -14.81
C PHE A 253 -15.63 -15.41 -13.62
N THR A 254 -15.70 -16.40 -12.75
CA THR A 254 -16.63 -16.36 -11.63
C THR A 254 -15.91 -16.75 -10.35
N PHE A 255 -16.10 -15.98 -9.29
CA PHE A 255 -15.56 -16.28 -7.97
C PHE A 255 -16.54 -15.83 -6.86
N SER A 256 -16.52 -16.54 -5.74
CA SER A 256 -17.22 -16.13 -4.53
C SER A 256 -16.29 -15.40 -3.55
N VAL A 257 -16.86 -14.48 -2.81
CA VAL A 257 -16.15 -13.71 -1.76
C VAL A 257 -16.63 -14.18 -0.39
N ASN A 258 -15.71 -14.42 0.53
CA ASN A 258 -16.01 -14.85 1.88
C ASN A 258 -16.88 -13.81 2.62
N GLU A 259 -17.85 -14.26 3.40
CA GLU A 259 -18.80 -13.39 4.13
C GLU A 259 -18.15 -12.53 5.23
N ASN A 260 -16.98 -12.95 5.75
CA ASN A 260 -16.31 -12.31 6.87
C ASN A 260 -15.12 -11.43 6.47
N VAL A 261 -15.00 -11.07 5.20
CA VAL A 261 -13.91 -10.22 4.72
C VAL A 261 -14.10 -8.78 5.19
N GLN A 262 -13.00 -8.18 5.64
CA GLN A 262 -13.01 -6.78 6.07
C GLN A 262 -13.11 -5.83 4.87
N HIS A 263 -13.78 -4.70 5.08
CA HIS A 263 -13.81 -3.60 4.12
C HIS A 263 -12.39 -3.11 3.82
N GLY A 264 -12.09 -2.89 2.54
CA GLY A 264 -10.77 -2.46 2.08
C GLY A 264 -9.75 -3.60 1.90
N SER A 265 -10.16 -4.87 2.11
CA SER A 265 -9.29 -6.01 1.75
C SER A 265 -9.08 -6.08 0.25
N GLU A 266 -7.84 -6.37 -0.15
CA GLU A 266 -7.45 -6.50 -1.56
C GLU A 266 -7.55 -7.95 -2.02
N ILE A 267 -8.04 -8.15 -3.24
CA ILE A 267 -8.00 -9.41 -3.97
C ILE A 267 -6.96 -9.28 -5.08
N SER A 268 -5.93 -10.11 -5.01
CA SER A 268 -4.94 -10.23 -6.06
C SER A 268 -5.31 -11.38 -6.99
N LEU A 269 -5.56 -11.08 -8.26
CA LEU A 269 -5.81 -12.05 -9.31
C LEU A 269 -4.63 -12.10 -10.28
N LEU A 270 -4.03 -13.27 -10.43
CA LEU A 270 -3.04 -13.55 -11.45
C LEU A 270 -3.75 -14.13 -12.68
N LEU A 271 -3.49 -13.54 -13.84
CA LEU A 271 -4.00 -14.01 -15.12
C LEU A 271 -2.86 -14.64 -15.92
N SER A 272 -3.03 -15.87 -16.32
CA SER A 272 -2.10 -16.54 -17.24
C SER A 272 -2.75 -16.70 -18.61
N PHE A 273 -2.02 -16.34 -19.66
CA PHE A 273 -2.43 -16.50 -21.05
C PHE A 273 -1.49 -17.47 -21.72
N SER A 274 -2.04 -18.44 -22.44
CA SER A 274 -1.24 -19.46 -23.13
C SER A 274 -1.94 -19.99 -24.38
N ASN A 275 -1.18 -20.68 -25.23
CA ASN A 275 -1.71 -21.46 -26.34
C ASN A 275 -0.93 -22.79 -26.52
N GLU A 276 -1.42 -23.67 -27.37
CA GLU A 276 -0.78 -24.96 -27.66
C GLU A 276 0.58 -24.82 -28.36
N SER A 277 0.87 -23.68 -28.99
CA SER A 277 2.12 -23.43 -29.72
C SER A 277 3.28 -23.01 -28.80
N GLY A 278 3.05 -22.97 -27.47
CA GLY A 278 4.08 -22.63 -26.46
C GLY A 278 4.16 -21.14 -26.10
N TYR A 279 3.22 -20.33 -26.56
CA TYR A 279 3.09 -18.96 -26.09
C TYR A 279 2.65 -18.93 -24.59
N SER A 280 3.22 -18.04 -23.80
CA SER A 280 2.76 -17.75 -22.44
C SER A 280 3.05 -16.32 -22.03
N SER A 281 2.12 -15.72 -21.33
CA SER A 281 2.29 -14.42 -20.65
C SER A 281 1.49 -14.40 -19.36
N VAL A 282 1.77 -13.41 -18.49
CA VAL A 282 1.12 -13.28 -17.19
C VAL A 282 0.72 -11.83 -16.98
N GLY A 283 -0.49 -11.62 -16.51
CA GLY A 283 -1.03 -10.33 -16.08
C GLY A 283 -1.46 -10.37 -14.61
N TYR A 284 -1.72 -9.20 -14.07
CA TYR A 284 -2.11 -9.02 -12.68
C TYR A 284 -3.25 -8.01 -12.57
N ILE A 285 -4.21 -8.28 -11.72
CA ILE A 285 -5.30 -7.36 -11.36
C ILE A 285 -5.43 -7.34 -9.85
N GLU A 286 -5.57 -6.15 -9.30
CA GLU A 286 -5.91 -5.92 -7.91
C GLU A 286 -7.32 -5.34 -7.83
N LEU A 287 -8.17 -5.96 -7.02
CA LEU A 287 -9.55 -5.56 -6.77
C LEU A 287 -9.73 -5.34 -5.28
N ILE A 288 -10.59 -4.41 -4.90
CA ILE A 288 -10.85 -4.08 -3.50
C ILE A 288 -12.23 -4.61 -3.10
N ILE A 289 -12.28 -5.33 -1.98
CA ILE A 289 -13.53 -5.78 -1.39
C ILE A 289 -14.11 -4.64 -0.55
N ALA A 290 -15.31 -4.24 -0.88
CA ALA A 290 -16.14 -3.38 -0.06
C ALA A 290 -16.88 -4.21 1.00
N GLY A 291 -17.28 -3.59 2.10
CA GLY A 291 -17.93 -4.34 3.19
C GLY A 291 -18.37 -3.43 4.33
N LYS A 292 -18.58 -4.05 5.49
CA LYS A 292 -18.90 -3.34 6.73
C LYS A 292 -17.62 -2.80 7.35
N ASN A 293 -17.63 -1.54 7.76
CA ASN A 293 -16.52 -0.94 8.50
C ASN A 293 -17.07 -0.22 9.73
N LEU A 294 -17.11 -0.96 10.84
CA LEU A 294 -17.67 -0.46 12.10
C LEU A 294 -16.55 0.01 13.02
N TYR A 295 -16.71 1.20 13.57
CA TYR A 295 -15.85 1.70 14.63
C TYR A 295 -16.63 2.52 15.66
N ALA A 296 -16.13 2.55 16.90
CA ALA A 296 -16.64 3.42 17.94
C ALA A 296 -16.16 4.85 17.66
N TYR A 297 -17.09 5.77 17.47
CA TYR A 297 -16.78 7.15 17.09
C TYR A 297 -17.11 8.15 18.20
N GLY A 298 -17.89 7.77 19.20
CA GLY A 298 -18.24 8.60 20.35
C GLY A 298 -18.53 7.76 21.59
N VAL A 299 -18.27 8.36 22.73
CA VAL A 299 -18.57 7.82 24.07
C VAL A 299 -19.36 8.87 24.83
N ASP A 300 -20.45 8.48 25.45
CA ASP A 300 -21.23 9.31 26.36
C ASP A 300 -21.35 8.59 27.71
N VAL A 301 -21.04 9.29 28.81
CA VAL A 301 -21.16 8.76 30.17
C VAL A 301 -22.35 9.42 30.85
N SER A 302 -23.41 8.68 31.11
CA SER A 302 -24.63 9.18 31.73
C SER A 302 -24.36 9.87 33.06
N GLY A 303 -24.79 11.13 33.16
CA GLY A 303 -24.61 11.96 34.37
C GLY A 303 -23.30 12.70 34.44
N SER A 304 -22.44 12.60 33.41
CA SER A 304 -21.21 13.39 33.30
C SER A 304 -21.34 14.44 32.21
N SER A 305 -20.91 15.66 32.46
CA SER A 305 -20.89 16.74 31.46
C SER A 305 -19.60 16.70 30.58
N GLN A 306 -18.67 15.83 30.90
CA GLN A 306 -17.36 15.72 30.22
C GLN A 306 -16.99 14.28 29.87
N ASP A 307 -17.96 13.35 29.90
CA ASP A 307 -17.77 11.92 29.62
C ASP A 307 -16.69 11.24 30.49
N VAL A 308 -16.59 11.68 31.76
CA VAL A 308 -15.60 11.21 32.73
C VAL A 308 -16.23 10.23 33.71
N LEU A 309 -15.60 9.09 33.91
CA LEU A 309 -15.93 8.12 34.95
C LEU A 309 -15.42 8.58 36.31
N THR A 310 -16.29 8.54 37.33
CA THR A 310 -15.93 8.88 38.71
C THR A 310 -15.58 7.59 39.47
N ALA A 311 -14.44 7.58 40.16
CA ALA A 311 -14.02 6.44 40.95
C ALA A 311 -15.04 6.07 42.02
N GLY A 312 -15.34 4.78 42.16
CA GLY A 312 -16.30 4.24 43.11
C GLY A 312 -17.77 4.43 42.73
N GLN A 313 -18.07 5.00 41.59
CA GLN A 313 -19.45 5.14 41.07
C GLN A 313 -19.73 4.13 39.95
N THR A 314 -20.99 3.69 39.87
CA THR A 314 -21.49 2.94 38.71
C THR A 314 -22.06 3.94 37.70
N SER A 315 -21.61 3.89 36.48
CA SER A 315 -22.06 4.76 35.40
C SER A 315 -22.49 3.92 34.19
N THR A 316 -23.48 4.41 33.44
CA THR A 316 -23.84 3.83 32.14
C THR A 316 -23.02 4.52 31.07
N VAL A 317 -22.36 3.72 30.23
CA VAL A 317 -21.57 4.19 29.11
C VAL A 317 -22.31 3.86 27.81
N HIS A 318 -22.56 4.87 27.00
CA HIS A 318 -23.14 4.73 25.67
C HIS A 318 -22.03 4.84 24.61
N LEU A 319 -21.87 3.81 23.79
CA LEU A 319 -20.96 3.83 22.66
C LEU A 319 -21.75 4.15 21.38
N GLN A 320 -21.30 5.18 20.67
CA GLN A 320 -21.81 5.48 19.35
C GLN A 320 -20.97 4.71 18.31
N LEU A 321 -21.64 3.92 17.49
CA LEU A 321 -21.02 3.17 16.40
C LEU A 321 -21.31 3.88 15.08
N HIS A 322 -20.29 3.97 14.26
CA HIS A 322 -20.40 4.44 12.88
C HIS A 322 -20.02 3.32 11.93
N ASN A 323 -20.81 3.12 10.88
CA ASN A 323 -20.47 2.25 9.77
C ASN A 323 -20.05 3.10 8.56
N SER A 324 -18.76 3.17 8.29
CA SER A 324 -18.20 3.88 7.12
C SER A 324 -18.04 2.95 5.91
N GLY A 325 -18.41 1.67 6.06
CA GLY A 325 -18.39 0.72 4.96
C GLY A 325 -19.56 0.90 4.00
N SER A 326 -19.50 0.23 2.84
CA SER A 326 -20.50 0.29 1.77
C SER A 326 -21.74 -0.58 2.04
N THR A 327 -21.65 -1.56 2.95
CA THR A 327 -22.76 -2.50 3.25
C THR A 327 -23.33 -2.30 4.63
N SER A 328 -24.64 -2.50 4.78
CA SER A 328 -25.34 -2.40 6.07
C SER A 328 -24.86 -3.46 7.06
N ALA A 329 -24.61 -3.05 8.29
CA ALA A 329 -24.30 -3.94 9.40
C ALA A 329 -25.55 -4.21 10.24
N THR A 330 -25.90 -5.48 10.43
CA THR A 330 -27.05 -5.92 11.22
C THR A 330 -26.62 -6.86 12.32
N ASN A 331 -27.43 -7.01 13.39
CA ASN A 331 -27.17 -7.90 14.52
C ASN A 331 -25.82 -7.66 15.20
N ILE A 332 -25.44 -6.38 15.38
CA ILE A 332 -24.17 -6.00 15.96
C ILE A 332 -24.17 -6.32 17.45
N THR A 333 -23.16 -7.06 17.90
CA THR A 333 -22.87 -7.30 19.31
C THR A 333 -21.52 -6.69 19.65
N GLY A 334 -21.41 -6.04 20.81
CA GLY A 334 -20.16 -5.46 21.30
C GLY A 334 -19.82 -5.97 22.68
N GLN A 335 -18.53 -6.09 22.97
CA GLN A 335 -18.00 -6.39 24.30
C GLN A 335 -17.04 -5.27 24.73
N ILE A 336 -17.20 -4.79 25.95
CA ILE A 336 -16.29 -3.83 26.56
C ILE A 336 -15.39 -4.59 27.53
N THR A 337 -14.09 -4.43 27.38
CA THR A 337 -13.07 -4.98 28.29
C THR A 337 -12.19 -3.87 28.82
N SER A 338 -11.77 -3.94 30.10
CA SER A 338 -10.77 -3.05 30.65
C SER A 338 -9.36 -3.55 30.30
N ALA A 339 -8.51 -2.67 29.78
CA ALA A 339 -7.10 -2.96 29.55
C ALA A 339 -6.22 -2.69 30.79
N SER A 340 -6.79 -2.10 31.86
CA SER A 340 -6.10 -1.85 33.12
C SER A 340 -6.51 -2.89 34.15
N SER A 341 -5.51 -3.56 34.72
CA SER A 341 -5.64 -4.37 35.95
C SER A 341 -5.64 -3.49 37.19
#